data_e53e689138af060fdd10cbda36cfb3d8
#
_entry.id   e53e689138af060fdd10cbda36cfb3d8
#
_cell.length_a   1.000
_cell.length_b   1.000
_cell.length_c   1.000
_cell.angle_alpha   90.00
_cell.angle_beta   90.00
_cell.angle_gamma   90.00
#
_symmetry.space_group_name_H-M   'P 1'
#
loop_
_entity.id
_entity.type
_entity.pdbx_description
1 polymer ?
#
loop_
_entity_poly.entity_id
_entity_poly.type
_entity_poly.pdbx_seq_one_letter_code
_entity_poly.pdbx_strand_id
1 'polypeptide(L)'
;MKHVLTLRQFTCAAFALATLVSANQSDVSAQAMHPSTFPRVGTVDERFQSYTIEMVEVTGGRFWKPYASKADSTPAQQSGNQPAGLNPALFQYRPPIDLTNTRLCKLAAALGPAYLRVSGTWANTVYFQNSDDPAPGTPPKGFNAVLTLKEWKGVVEFSRAVNAGLVTSFAISSGTRDATGTWTPDQARQLLNATHADGGSIAAVEFFNEPNMALIGGAPKGYDAAAYARDITSFRAFLKKVSPDTILLGPGSVGEGTQSIPSGMGMLSSTDLLTATGPQFDAFSYHSYGAVSSRCAAMSPRGGTTADAALSEEWLARSGQIEDYYGGLRDRYLSGKPIWLTETAQAACGGDPWASTFLDSFRYLNQLGLLARRGVQVQMHNTLAASDYGLLDEKTYEPRPNYWAALLWRRFMGRTVLDPGSSSAPDLHLYAHCLADGKGGVSLLVINASRDQAQTIEVAAPSARYTLSAKNLEDKSVELNGVELVLSEGDMLPELKGTETRPGPVTLAPASITFLALEKAGNPACRNN
;
A
#
# COMPACT_ATOMS: atom_id res chain seq x y z
N MET A 1 -74.37 17.01 59.25
CA MET A 1 -73.71 16.61 60.50
C MET A 1 -72.20 16.54 60.18
N LYS A 2 -71.48 17.37 60.90
CA LYS A 2 -70.06 17.65 60.75
C LYS A 2 -69.25 16.50 61.42
N HIS A 3 -68.22 15.98 60.78
CA HIS A 3 -67.10 15.35 61.51
C HIS A 3 -65.79 15.90 61.01
N VAL A 4 -65.12 16.58 61.94
CA VAL A 4 -63.76 17.10 61.88
C VAL A 4 -62.81 15.91 62.14
N LEU A 5 -61.79 15.68 61.27
CA LEU A 5 -60.68 14.82 61.60
C LEU A 5 -59.37 15.62 61.58
N THR A 6 -58.73 15.61 62.71
CA THR A 6 -57.48 16.24 63.10
C THR A 6 -56.27 15.63 62.40
N LEU A 7 -55.45 16.51 61.84
CA LEU A 7 -54.13 16.15 61.23
C LEU A 7 -53.07 15.98 62.37
N ARG A 8 -52.47 14.83 62.49
CA ARG A 8 -51.26 14.64 63.29
C ARG A 8 -50.03 14.73 62.39
N GLN A 9 -49.17 15.66 62.71
CA GLN A 9 -47.84 15.81 62.09
C GLN A 9 -46.90 14.70 62.59
N PHE A 10 -46.31 13.91 61.68
CA PHE A 10 -45.16 13.09 61.94
C PHE A 10 -43.93 13.74 61.32
N THR A 11 -43.00 14.17 62.15
CA THR A 11 -41.67 14.61 61.78
C THR A 11 -40.80 13.36 61.55
N CYS A 12 -40.43 13.11 60.28
CA CYS A 12 -39.38 12.12 59.93
C CYS A 12 -38.04 12.84 59.87
N ALA A 13 -37.16 12.49 60.80
CA ALA A 13 -35.74 12.84 60.73
C ALA A 13 -35.08 11.97 59.67
N ALA A 14 -34.62 12.59 58.59
CA ALA A 14 -33.80 11.91 57.57
C ALA A 14 -32.33 11.91 58.02
N PHE A 15 -31.81 10.74 58.37
CA PHE A 15 -30.38 10.51 58.50
C PHE A 15 -29.80 10.31 57.08
N ALA A 16 -29.06 11.30 56.59
CA ALA A 16 -28.27 11.15 55.37
C ALA A 16 -26.99 10.35 55.65
N LEU A 17 -26.98 9.10 55.26
CA LEU A 17 -25.75 8.27 55.22
C LEU A 17 -25.01 8.64 53.95
N ALA A 18 -23.98 9.47 54.05
CA ALA A 18 -23.04 9.70 52.95
C ALA A 18 -22.09 8.49 52.85
N THR A 19 -22.40 7.54 51.93
CA THR A 19 -21.47 6.51 51.53
C THR A 19 -20.44 7.15 50.58
N LEU A 20 -19.22 7.37 51.08
CA LEU A 20 -18.04 7.63 50.28
C LEU A 20 -17.74 6.33 49.50
N VAL A 21 -18.17 6.30 48.23
CA VAL A 21 -17.66 5.34 47.27
C VAL A 21 -16.28 5.84 46.85
N SER A 22 -15.24 5.36 47.54
CA SER A 22 -13.87 5.47 47.03
C SER A 22 -13.80 4.59 45.77
N ALA A 23 -13.85 5.23 44.59
CA ALA A 23 -13.48 4.59 43.36
C ALA A 23 -11.99 4.24 43.47
N ASN A 24 -11.66 3.01 43.82
CA ASN A 24 -10.34 2.46 43.57
C ASN A 24 -10.19 2.41 42.04
N GLN A 25 -9.64 3.46 41.46
CA GLN A 25 -8.95 3.34 40.19
C GLN A 25 -7.73 2.44 40.46
N SER A 26 -7.87 1.17 40.19
CA SER A 26 -6.72 0.30 40.02
C SER A 26 -5.92 0.87 38.86
N ASP A 27 -4.86 1.62 39.19
CA ASP A 27 -3.79 1.92 38.24
C ASP A 27 -3.26 0.56 37.77
N VAL A 28 -3.78 0.08 36.64
CA VAL A 28 -3.14 -0.99 35.89
C VAL A 28 -1.86 -0.36 35.35
N SER A 29 -0.80 -0.45 36.15
CA SER A 29 0.53 -0.06 35.72
C SER A 29 0.81 -0.80 34.41
N ALA A 30 0.88 -0.08 33.31
CA ALA A 30 1.25 -0.65 32.03
C ALA A 30 2.62 -1.31 32.20
N GLN A 31 2.73 -2.60 31.87
CA GLN A 31 3.99 -3.31 31.99
C GLN A 31 5.04 -2.61 31.14
N ALA A 32 6.18 -2.29 31.75
CA ALA A 32 7.26 -1.59 31.07
C ALA A 32 7.79 -2.43 29.90
N MET A 33 7.82 -1.85 28.71
CA MET A 33 8.43 -2.45 27.54
C MET A 33 9.95 -2.37 27.64
N HIS A 34 10.61 -3.50 27.45
CA HIS A 34 12.06 -3.62 27.45
C HIS A 34 12.57 -3.89 26.02
N PRO A 35 12.88 -2.87 25.22
CA PRO A 35 13.28 -3.04 23.81
C PRO A 35 14.51 -3.93 23.61
N SER A 36 15.39 -4.03 24.61
CA SER A 36 16.56 -4.94 24.61
C SER A 36 16.18 -6.43 24.56
N THR A 37 14.95 -6.78 24.93
CA THR A 37 14.46 -8.18 25.03
C THR A 37 13.42 -8.53 23.97
N PHE A 38 13.06 -7.61 23.07
CA PHE A 38 12.10 -7.91 22.02
C PHE A 38 12.64 -9.04 21.14
N PRO A 39 11.93 -10.17 21.04
CA PRO A 39 12.39 -11.30 20.24
C PRO A 39 12.27 -10.97 18.74
N ARG A 40 13.21 -11.50 17.96
CA ARG A 40 13.12 -11.47 16.50
C ARG A 40 12.01 -12.42 16.05
N VAL A 41 11.12 -11.93 15.18
CA VAL A 41 10.04 -12.74 14.57
C VAL A 41 10.27 -12.98 13.08
N GLY A 42 11.09 -12.17 12.41
CA GLY A 42 11.36 -12.33 10.99
C GLY A 42 12.30 -11.29 10.42
N THR A 43 12.37 -11.30 9.10
CA THR A 43 13.00 -10.23 8.30
C THR A 43 12.12 -9.93 7.10
N VAL A 44 12.20 -8.70 6.64
CA VAL A 44 11.63 -8.25 5.36
C VAL A 44 12.74 -7.93 4.36
N ASP A 45 12.39 -7.84 3.08
CA ASP A 45 13.31 -7.37 2.04
C ASP A 45 13.79 -5.93 2.36
N GLU A 46 14.97 -5.54 1.92
CA GLU A 46 15.45 -4.17 2.11
C GLU A 46 14.59 -3.14 1.36
N ARG A 47 13.89 -3.59 0.32
CA ARG A 47 12.91 -2.85 -0.49
C ARG A 47 11.47 -3.14 -0.05
N PHE A 48 11.27 -3.53 1.21
CA PHE A 48 9.94 -3.87 1.74
C PHE A 48 8.89 -2.82 1.42
N GLN A 49 9.20 -1.56 1.70
CA GLN A 49 8.36 -0.43 1.35
C GLN A 49 8.70 0.04 -0.07
N SER A 50 7.76 -0.12 -0.98
CA SER A 50 7.90 0.12 -2.40
C SER A 50 6.69 0.86 -2.96
N TYR A 51 6.71 1.24 -4.24
CA TYR A 51 5.63 2.01 -4.86
C TYR A 51 5.45 1.67 -6.34
N THR A 52 4.28 2.02 -6.86
CA THR A 52 3.86 1.80 -8.25
C THR A 52 3.78 3.12 -9.00
N ILE A 53 4.11 3.10 -10.27
CA ILE A 53 3.64 4.03 -11.31
C ILE A 53 2.80 3.18 -12.27
N GLU A 54 1.55 3.55 -12.47
CA GLU A 54 0.68 2.83 -13.41
C GLU A 54 1.20 2.96 -14.85
N MET A 55 1.06 1.92 -15.66
CA MET A 55 1.47 1.97 -17.06
C MET A 55 0.82 3.16 -17.81
N VAL A 56 -0.43 3.47 -17.49
CA VAL A 56 -1.14 4.63 -18.07
C VAL A 56 -0.54 5.98 -17.64
N GLU A 57 0.17 6.03 -16.51
CA GLU A 57 0.92 7.24 -16.16
C GLU A 57 2.14 7.43 -17.06
N VAL A 58 2.76 6.32 -17.49
CA VAL A 58 3.92 6.37 -18.40
C VAL A 58 3.50 6.70 -19.83
N THR A 59 2.47 6.03 -20.35
CA THR A 59 2.01 6.21 -21.74
C THR A 59 1.11 7.43 -21.94
N GLY A 60 0.65 8.04 -20.84
CA GLY A 60 -0.50 8.94 -20.89
C GLY A 60 -1.80 8.19 -21.19
N GLY A 61 -2.91 8.81 -20.85
CA GLY A 61 -4.23 8.21 -21.07
C GLY A 61 -5.24 8.57 -19.99
N ARG A 62 -6.35 7.83 -19.95
CA ARG A 62 -7.42 8.09 -18.99
C ARG A 62 -7.23 7.23 -17.74
N PHE A 63 -7.00 7.88 -16.59
CA PHE A 63 -6.85 7.26 -15.29
C PHE A 63 -7.89 7.78 -14.30
N TRP A 64 -7.99 7.16 -13.13
CA TRP A 64 -8.94 7.51 -12.10
C TRP A 64 -8.91 9.00 -11.78
N LYS A 65 -10.04 9.68 -11.98
CA LYS A 65 -10.18 11.10 -11.76
C LYS A 65 -10.14 11.41 -10.25
N PRO A 66 -9.25 12.31 -9.76
CA PRO A 66 -9.33 12.77 -8.38
C PRO A 66 -10.68 13.43 -8.06
N TYR A 67 -11.21 13.22 -6.87
CA TYR A 67 -12.51 13.78 -6.45
C TYR A 67 -12.54 15.31 -6.51
N ALA A 68 -11.42 15.97 -6.16
CA ALA A 68 -11.31 17.42 -6.20
C ALA A 68 -11.14 18.01 -7.62
N SER A 69 -10.99 17.17 -8.65
CA SER A 69 -10.80 17.65 -10.03
C SER A 69 -12.10 18.22 -10.61
N LYS A 70 -11.97 19.35 -11.28
CA LYS A 70 -13.07 19.92 -12.10
C LYS A 70 -13.46 18.98 -13.24
N ALA A 71 -14.62 19.20 -13.84
CA ALA A 71 -15.06 18.43 -15.00
C ALA A 71 -13.99 18.48 -16.10
N ASP A 72 -13.70 17.31 -16.69
CA ASP A 72 -12.77 17.20 -17.80
C ASP A 72 -13.43 17.78 -19.07
N SER A 73 -12.82 18.81 -19.63
CA SER A 73 -13.26 19.42 -20.89
C SER A 73 -12.64 18.75 -22.13
N THR A 74 -11.81 17.72 -21.94
CA THR A 74 -11.14 17.01 -23.04
C THR A 74 -12.15 16.19 -23.83
N PRO A 75 -12.20 16.32 -25.17
CA PRO A 75 -13.14 15.58 -26.00
C PRO A 75 -13.02 14.06 -25.81
N ALA A 76 -14.16 13.36 -25.78
CA ALA A 76 -14.26 11.93 -25.61
C ALA A 76 -13.50 11.09 -26.66
N GLN A 77 -13.03 11.71 -27.75
CA GLN A 77 -12.30 11.08 -28.84
C GLN A 77 -10.90 10.54 -28.47
N GLN A 78 -10.34 10.90 -27.29
CA GLN A 78 -9.11 10.27 -26.76
C GLN A 78 -9.42 9.09 -25.84
N SER A 79 -10.52 8.40 -26.06
CA SER A 79 -11.12 7.43 -25.13
C SER A 79 -10.56 6.01 -25.20
N GLY A 80 -9.50 5.76 -25.95
CA GLY A 80 -9.08 4.37 -26.28
C GLY A 80 -8.47 3.54 -25.15
N ASN A 81 -8.12 4.11 -24.01
CA ASN A 81 -7.28 3.43 -23.02
C ASN A 81 -7.89 3.42 -21.62
N GLN A 82 -9.06 2.85 -21.47
CA GLN A 82 -9.70 2.63 -20.15
C GLN A 82 -10.22 1.19 -20.04
N PRO A 83 -10.31 0.62 -18.82
CA PRO A 83 -10.84 -0.72 -18.63
C PRO A 83 -12.26 -0.88 -19.18
N ALA A 84 -12.52 -2.00 -19.85
CA ALA A 84 -13.80 -2.26 -20.47
C ALA A 84 -14.94 -2.37 -19.43
N GLY A 85 -16.11 -1.83 -19.75
CA GLY A 85 -17.31 -1.95 -18.93
C GLY A 85 -17.43 -0.96 -17.78
N LEU A 86 -16.47 -0.06 -17.56
CA LEU A 86 -16.54 0.98 -16.55
C LEU A 86 -17.06 2.30 -17.12
N ASN A 87 -17.76 3.08 -16.28
CA ASN A 87 -18.28 4.39 -16.65
C ASN A 87 -17.13 5.36 -17.00
N PRO A 88 -17.07 5.91 -18.24
CA PRO A 88 -16.03 6.84 -18.65
C PRO A 88 -15.89 8.10 -17.78
N ALA A 89 -16.96 8.53 -17.09
CA ALA A 89 -16.94 9.69 -16.19
C ALA A 89 -16.07 9.48 -14.93
N LEU A 90 -15.69 8.23 -14.63
CA LEU A 90 -14.78 7.91 -13.51
C LEU A 90 -13.33 8.28 -13.81
N PHE A 91 -13.01 8.57 -15.06
CA PHE A 91 -11.65 8.78 -15.53
C PHE A 91 -11.46 10.20 -16.07
N GLN A 92 -10.22 10.69 -15.96
CA GLN A 92 -9.78 11.88 -16.68
C GLN A 92 -8.51 11.59 -17.47
N TYR A 93 -8.26 12.36 -18.52
CA TYR A 93 -7.00 12.28 -19.25
C TYR A 93 -5.86 12.84 -18.41
N ARG A 94 -4.72 12.15 -18.45
CA ARG A 94 -3.43 12.65 -17.95
C ARG A 94 -2.40 12.53 -19.08
N PRO A 95 -1.51 13.52 -19.21
CA PRO A 95 -0.33 13.38 -20.06
C PRO A 95 0.62 12.34 -19.45
N PRO A 96 1.58 11.82 -20.23
CA PRO A 96 2.69 11.03 -19.69
C PRO A 96 3.36 11.76 -18.52
N ILE A 97 3.70 10.99 -17.48
CA ILE A 97 4.40 11.53 -16.31
C ILE A 97 5.82 11.97 -16.70
N ASP A 98 6.23 13.14 -16.22
CA ASP A 98 7.61 13.60 -16.42
C ASP A 98 8.56 12.95 -15.42
N LEU A 99 9.14 11.81 -15.78
CA LEU A 99 10.11 11.08 -14.97
C LEU A 99 11.48 11.78 -14.86
N THR A 100 11.69 12.89 -15.54
CA THR A 100 12.89 13.74 -15.42
C THR A 100 12.70 14.87 -14.42
N ASN A 101 11.48 15.05 -13.91
CA ASN A 101 11.16 16.10 -12.95
C ASN A 101 12.00 15.97 -11.68
N THR A 102 12.75 17.02 -11.35
CA THR A 102 13.72 17.02 -10.26
C THR A 102 13.08 16.79 -8.89
N ARG A 103 11.90 17.38 -8.63
CA ARG A 103 11.15 17.18 -7.37
C ARG A 103 10.73 15.73 -7.25
N LEU A 104 10.11 15.16 -8.27
CA LEU A 104 9.69 13.76 -8.30
C LEU A 104 10.87 12.83 -8.05
N CYS A 105 12.00 13.03 -8.73
CA CYS A 105 13.21 12.21 -8.55
C CYS A 105 13.76 12.30 -7.13
N LYS A 106 13.86 13.50 -6.54
CA LYS A 106 14.35 13.68 -5.16
C LYS A 106 13.44 12.97 -4.14
N LEU A 107 12.14 13.14 -4.29
CA LEU A 107 11.16 12.55 -3.36
C LEU A 107 11.10 11.03 -3.47
N ALA A 108 11.13 10.50 -4.68
CA ALA A 108 11.17 9.05 -4.91
C ALA A 108 12.48 8.43 -4.37
N ALA A 109 13.63 9.07 -4.61
CA ALA A 109 14.93 8.62 -4.12
C ALA A 109 15.01 8.59 -2.58
N ALA A 110 14.35 9.51 -1.90
CA ALA A 110 14.30 9.55 -0.43
C ALA A 110 13.54 8.37 0.18
N LEU A 111 12.68 7.70 -0.58
CA LEU A 111 12.01 6.46 -0.19
C LEU A 111 12.83 5.20 -0.51
N GLY A 112 13.96 5.34 -1.22
CA GLY A 112 14.82 4.22 -1.63
C GLY A 112 15.71 3.65 -0.50
N PRO A 113 16.24 2.42 -0.71
CA PRO A 113 15.99 1.54 -1.84
C PRO A 113 14.57 0.99 -1.85
N ALA A 114 13.96 0.90 -3.03
CA ALA A 114 12.59 0.44 -3.22
C ALA A 114 12.50 -0.46 -4.45
N TYR A 115 11.35 -1.10 -4.67
CA TYR A 115 10.93 -1.52 -5.99
C TYR A 115 10.04 -0.44 -6.60
N LEU A 116 10.22 -0.20 -7.89
CA LEU A 116 9.32 0.58 -8.74
C LEU A 116 8.53 -0.41 -9.60
N ARG A 117 7.25 -0.57 -9.33
CA ARG A 117 6.36 -1.38 -10.18
C ARG A 117 5.72 -0.50 -11.26
N VAL A 118 5.97 -0.82 -12.51
CA VAL A 118 5.30 -0.19 -13.67
C VAL A 118 4.40 -1.23 -14.31
N SER A 119 3.11 -1.18 -13.99
CA SER A 119 2.13 -2.21 -14.36
C SER A 119 0.69 -1.65 -14.30
N GLY A 120 -0.26 -2.41 -13.75
CA GLY A 120 -1.67 -2.08 -13.65
C GLY A 120 -2.49 -2.62 -14.82
N THR A 121 -3.82 -2.50 -14.75
CA THR A 121 -4.74 -3.04 -15.76
C THR A 121 -4.43 -2.53 -17.18
N TRP A 122 -3.95 -1.31 -17.31
CA TRP A 122 -3.60 -0.71 -18.61
C TRP A 122 -2.39 -1.40 -19.27
N ALA A 123 -1.47 -1.96 -18.51
CA ALA A 123 -0.31 -2.69 -19.04
C ALA A 123 -0.72 -3.93 -19.86
N ASN A 124 -1.84 -4.55 -19.53
CA ASN A 124 -2.33 -5.77 -20.16
C ASN A 124 -2.63 -5.62 -21.67
N THR A 125 -2.78 -4.39 -22.15
CA THR A 125 -3.19 -4.10 -23.53
C THR A 125 -2.28 -3.08 -24.22
N VAL A 126 -1.06 -2.87 -23.70
CA VAL A 126 -0.07 -1.95 -24.25
C VAL A 126 0.78 -2.62 -25.32
N TYR A 127 0.94 -1.97 -26.45
CA TYR A 127 1.93 -2.30 -27.48
C TYR A 127 3.26 -1.60 -27.16
N PHE A 128 4.35 -2.33 -27.07
CA PHE A 128 5.67 -1.73 -26.95
C PHE A 128 6.26 -1.45 -28.34
N GLN A 129 6.42 -0.18 -28.66
CA GLN A 129 7.08 0.27 -29.89
C GLN A 129 8.59 0.38 -29.66
N ASN A 130 9.32 -0.62 -30.10
CA ASN A 130 10.79 -0.67 -29.99
C ASN A 130 11.48 0.04 -31.15
N SER A 131 11.13 1.31 -31.40
CA SER A 131 11.80 2.17 -32.38
C SER A 131 11.70 3.63 -31.96
N ASP A 132 12.54 4.49 -32.56
CA ASP A 132 12.52 5.94 -32.37
C ASP A 132 11.51 6.65 -33.32
N ASP A 133 10.72 5.90 -34.07
CA ASP A 133 9.67 6.45 -34.90
C ASP A 133 8.59 7.14 -34.09
N PRO A 134 7.87 8.11 -34.62
CA PRO A 134 6.70 8.69 -33.97
C PRO A 134 5.68 7.62 -33.58
N ALA A 135 5.07 7.73 -32.38
CA ALA A 135 4.01 6.83 -31.99
C ALA A 135 2.87 6.81 -33.02
N PRO A 136 2.35 5.65 -33.41
CA PRO A 136 1.22 5.57 -34.32
C PRO A 136 -0.01 6.24 -33.69
N GLY A 137 -0.74 7.03 -34.50
CA GLY A 137 -1.95 7.73 -34.03
C GLY A 137 -3.07 6.78 -33.55
N THR A 138 -2.98 5.50 -33.93
CA THR A 138 -3.87 4.41 -33.44
C THR A 138 -2.99 3.22 -33.10
N PRO A 139 -3.17 2.63 -31.90
CA PRO A 139 -2.42 1.41 -31.53
C PRO A 139 -2.64 0.29 -32.55
N PRO A 140 -1.65 -0.60 -32.75
CA PRO A 140 -1.80 -1.78 -33.59
C PRO A 140 -3.00 -2.64 -33.14
N LYS A 141 -3.55 -3.40 -34.10
CA LYS A 141 -4.71 -4.26 -33.85
C LYS A 141 -4.47 -5.18 -32.65
N GLY A 142 -5.40 -5.19 -31.71
CA GLY A 142 -5.34 -6.02 -30.50
C GLY A 142 -4.70 -5.32 -29.30
N PHE A 143 -4.26 -4.07 -29.45
CA PHE A 143 -3.75 -3.24 -28.36
C PHE A 143 -4.58 -1.97 -28.20
N ASN A 144 -4.57 -1.38 -27.00
CA ASN A 144 -5.35 -0.18 -26.67
C ASN A 144 -4.46 1.07 -26.43
N ALA A 145 -3.15 0.89 -26.24
CA ALA A 145 -2.20 1.98 -26.07
C ALA A 145 -0.83 1.60 -26.66
N VAL A 146 0.03 2.60 -26.77
CA VAL A 146 1.43 2.45 -27.21
C VAL A 146 2.34 2.94 -26.10
N LEU A 147 3.30 2.11 -25.74
CA LEU A 147 4.46 2.47 -24.94
C LEU A 147 5.64 2.64 -25.90
N THR A 148 6.12 3.85 -26.04
CA THR A 148 7.27 4.14 -26.93
C THR A 148 8.59 3.73 -26.29
N LEU A 149 9.61 3.48 -27.12
CA LEU A 149 10.97 3.24 -26.64
C LEU A 149 11.46 4.38 -25.74
N LYS A 150 11.17 5.63 -26.09
CA LYS A 150 11.55 6.82 -25.31
C LYS A 150 10.93 6.83 -23.91
N GLU A 151 9.65 6.51 -23.79
CA GLU A 151 8.95 6.45 -22.49
C GLU A 151 9.53 5.34 -21.62
N TRP A 152 9.79 4.16 -22.20
CA TRP A 152 10.38 3.05 -21.46
C TRP A 152 11.82 3.33 -21.00
N LYS A 153 12.65 3.97 -21.83
CA LYS A 153 13.97 4.48 -21.44
C LYS A 153 13.87 5.41 -20.25
N GLY A 154 12.90 6.34 -20.27
CA GLY A 154 12.62 7.20 -19.11
C GLY A 154 12.32 6.43 -17.83
N VAL A 155 11.56 5.33 -17.91
CA VAL A 155 11.29 4.43 -16.76
C VAL A 155 12.59 3.79 -16.25
N VAL A 156 13.43 3.25 -17.14
CA VAL A 156 14.70 2.62 -16.77
C VAL A 156 15.64 3.62 -16.13
N GLU A 157 15.80 4.80 -16.72
CA GLU A 157 16.64 5.88 -16.18
C GLU A 157 16.16 6.36 -14.81
N PHE A 158 14.85 6.60 -14.66
CA PHE A 158 14.25 6.97 -13.38
C PHE A 158 14.48 5.90 -12.31
N SER A 159 14.23 4.62 -12.61
CA SER A 159 14.42 3.53 -11.64
C SER A 159 15.85 3.51 -11.10
N ARG A 160 16.84 3.73 -11.96
CA ARG A 160 18.26 3.82 -11.58
C ARG A 160 18.57 5.06 -10.76
N ALA A 161 18.05 6.22 -11.17
CA ALA A 161 18.27 7.50 -10.48
C ALA A 161 17.73 7.50 -9.06
N VAL A 162 16.64 6.76 -8.79
CA VAL A 162 16.00 6.69 -7.46
C VAL A 162 16.36 5.43 -6.67
N ASN A 163 17.36 4.65 -7.12
CA ASN A 163 17.76 3.38 -6.50
C ASN A 163 16.58 2.40 -6.33
N ALA A 164 15.77 2.23 -7.38
CA ALA A 164 14.64 1.30 -7.38
C ALA A 164 14.88 0.11 -8.29
N GLY A 165 14.58 -1.10 -7.81
CA GLY A 165 14.50 -2.31 -8.63
C GLY A 165 13.23 -2.29 -9.47
N LEU A 166 13.34 -2.47 -10.80
CA LEU A 166 12.18 -2.39 -11.68
C LEU A 166 11.35 -3.67 -11.62
N VAL A 167 10.05 -3.52 -11.42
CA VAL A 167 9.04 -4.59 -11.48
C VAL A 167 8.01 -4.23 -12.54
N THR A 168 7.59 -5.18 -13.37
CA THR A 168 6.61 -4.91 -14.44
C THR A 168 5.74 -6.13 -14.76
N SER A 169 4.79 -5.95 -15.65
CA SER A 169 3.98 -7.00 -16.27
C SER A 169 3.90 -6.81 -17.78
N PHE A 170 3.33 -7.78 -18.49
CA PHE A 170 3.29 -7.78 -19.94
C PHE A 170 1.87 -7.81 -20.48
N ALA A 171 1.72 -7.42 -21.75
CA ALA A 171 0.45 -7.49 -22.43
C ALA A 171 -0.02 -8.94 -22.62
N ILE A 172 -1.34 -9.14 -22.46
CA ILE A 172 -2.05 -10.42 -22.61
C ILE A 172 -3.10 -10.38 -23.71
N SER A 173 -3.34 -9.21 -24.27
CA SER A 173 -4.39 -8.94 -25.25
C SER A 173 -4.27 -9.79 -26.52
N SER A 174 -5.27 -9.71 -27.40
CA SER A 174 -5.26 -10.43 -28.68
C SER A 174 -4.08 -10.07 -29.59
N GLY A 175 -3.45 -8.92 -29.36
CA GLY A 175 -2.26 -8.48 -30.11
C GLY A 175 -0.99 -9.25 -29.79
N THR A 176 -0.95 -10.01 -28.68
CA THR A 176 0.18 -10.86 -28.28
C THR A 176 -0.04 -12.33 -28.59
N ARG A 177 -0.96 -12.66 -29.51
CA ARG A 177 -1.37 -14.02 -29.84
C ARG A 177 -1.03 -14.40 -31.27
N ASP A 178 -0.62 -15.65 -31.47
CA ASP A 178 -0.50 -16.21 -32.81
C ASP A 178 -1.89 -16.59 -33.41
N ALA A 179 -1.88 -17.15 -34.63
CA ALA A 179 -3.10 -17.57 -35.31
C ALA A 179 -3.86 -18.69 -34.59
N THR A 180 -3.22 -19.41 -33.67
CA THR A 180 -3.84 -20.47 -32.85
C THR A 180 -4.40 -19.96 -31.54
N GLY A 181 -4.19 -18.67 -31.22
CA GLY A 181 -4.57 -18.05 -29.95
C GLY A 181 -3.56 -18.29 -28.82
N THR A 182 -2.37 -18.83 -29.13
CA THR A 182 -1.29 -19.03 -28.15
C THR A 182 -0.54 -17.72 -27.92
N TRP A 183 -0.20 -17.43 -26.68
CA TRP A 183 0.60 -16.25 -26.31
C TRP A 183 2.02 -16.36 -26.92
N THR A 184 2.52 -15.22 -27.45
CA THR A 184 3.86 -15.11 -28.03
C THR A 184 4.74 -14.17 -27.21
N PRO A 185 6.05 -14.45 -27.08
CA PRO A 185 6.95 -13.66 -26.24
C PRO A 185 7.50 -12.40 -26.91
N ASP A 186 7.06 -12.03 -28.10
CA ASP A 186 7.75 -11.03 -28.92
C ASP A 186 7.75 -9.64 -28.26
N GLN A 187 6.62 -9.20 -27.72
CA GLN A 187 6.51 -7.92 -27.03
C GLN A 187 7.34 -7.91 -25.72
N ALA A 188 7.26 -9.00 -24.95
CA ALA A 188 8.04 -9.16 -23.73
C ALA A 188 9.55 -9.19 -24.02
N ARG A 189 9.97 -9.88 -25.09
CA ARG A 189 11.37 -9.95 -25.53
C ARG A 189 11.91 -8.58 -25.90
N GLN A 190 11.14 -7.80 -26.67
CA GLN A 190 11.55 -6.46 -27.09
C GLN A 190 11.73 -5.54 -25.88
N LEU A 191 10.80 -5.56 -24.92
CA LEU A 191 10.87 -4.73 -23.71
C LEU A 191 12.05 -5.13 -22.82
N LEU A 192 12.30 -6.43 -22.60
CA LEU A 192 13.47 -6.92 -21.86
C LEU A 192 14.78 -6.50 -22.55
N ASN A 193 14.88 -6.67 -23.87
CA ASN A 193 16.08 -6.28 -24.63
C ASN A 193 16.32 -4.75 -24.56
N ALA A 194 15.29 -3.92 -24.69
CA ALA A 194 15.41 -2.48 -24.54
C ALA A 194 15.86 -2.09 -23.14
N THR A 195 15.34 -2.75 -22.10
CA THR A 195 15.76 -2.51 -20.71
C THR A 195 17.26 -2.80 -20.54
N HIS A 196 17.75 -3.91 -21.08
CA HIS A 196 19.17 -4.27 -21.04
C HIS A 196 20.05 -3.30 -21.86
N ALA A 197 19.58 -2.89 -23.04
CA ALA A 197 20.30 -1.95 -23.90
C ALA A 197 20.50 -0.58 -23.21
N ASP A 198 19.55 -0.16 -22.36
CA ASP A 198 19.63 1.06 -21.57
C ASP A 198 20.39 0.87 -20.24
N GLY A 199 21.05 -0.29 -20.04
CA GLY A 199 21.84 -0.60 -18.85
C GLY A 199 21.01 -0.85 -17.59
N GLY A 200 19.71 -1.14 -17.74
CA GLY A 200 18.81 -1.55 -16.66
C GLY A 200 18.61 -3.05 -16.57
N SER A 201 17.87 -3.48 -15.57
CA SER A 201 17.38 -4.85 -15.41
C SER A 201 16.02 -4.88 -14.78
N ILE A 202 15.23 -5.91 -15.06
CA ILE A 202 13.92 -6.13 -14.44
C ILE A 202 14.13 -7.12 -13.29
N ALA A 203 13.92 -6.66 -12.05
CA ALA A 203 14.12 -7.45 -10.84
C ALA A 203 13.04 -8.53 -10.66
N ALA A 204 11.79 -8.20 -10.96
CA ALA A 204 10.68 -9.14 -10.86
C ALA A 204 9.58 -8.82 -11.89
N VAL A 205 8.79 -9.83 -12.23
CA VAL A 205 7.66 -9.69 -13.17
C VAL A 205 6.45 -10.46 -12.68
N GLU A 206 5.27 -9.90 -12.90
CA GLU A 206 4.02 -10.65 -13.02
C GLU A 206 3.76 -10.92 -14.50
N PHE A 207 3.15 -12.05 -14.83
CA PHE A 207 2.89 -12.34 -16.26
C PHE A 207 2.00 -11.28 -16.87
N PHE A 208 0.85 -11.00 -16.24
CA PHE A 208 0.02 -9.82 -16.51
C PHE A 208 -0.74 -9.41 -15.25
N ASN A 209 -1.25 -8.17 -15.23
CA ASN A 209 -1.93 -7.62 -14.08
C ASN A 209 -3.27 -8.31 -13.83
N GLU A 210 -3.51 -8.75 -12.60
CA GLU A 210 -4.79 -9.27 -12.09
C GLU A 210 -5.44 -10.34 -12.98
N PRO A 211 -4.81 -11.51 -13.11
CA PRO A 211 -5.31 -12.57 -13.99
C PRO A 211 -6.68 -13.12 -13.58
N ASN A 212 -7.07 -12.99 -12.32
CA ASN A 212 -8.41 -13.32 -11.88
C ASN A 212 -9.49 -12.36 -12.42
N MET A 213 -9.10 -11.16 -12.87
CA MET A 213 -9.93 -10.15 -13.54
C MET A 213 -9.74 -10.16 -15.07
N ALA A 214 -9.33 -11.27 -15.67
CA ALA A 214 -8.87 -11.40 -17.05
C ALA A 214 -9.81 -10.74 -18.09
N LEU A 215 -11.12 -10.86 -17.95
CA LEU A 215 -12.11 -10.29 -18.89
C LEU A 215 -12.09 -8.75 -18.89
N ILE A 216 -12.01 -8.15 -17.70
CA ILE A 216 -11.91 -6.67 -17.55
C ILE A 216 -10.50 -6.23 -17.91
N GLY A 217 -9.49 -7.05 -17.62
CA GLY A 217 -8.07 -6.82 -17.89
C GLY A 217 -7.67 -6.95 -19.36
N GLY A 218 -8.58 -7.16 -20.29
CA GLY A 218 -8.27 -7.17 -21.73
C GLY A 218 -7.73 -8.51 -22.26
N ALA A 219 -7.81 -9.58 -21.50
CA ALA A 219 -7.50 -10.93 -21.99
C ALA A 219 -8.51 -11.36 -23.08
N PRO A 220 -8.15 -12.29 -23.98
CA PRO A 220 -9.05 -12.78 -25.00
C PRO A 220 -10.33 -13.36 -24.43
N LYS A 221 -11.44 -13.26 -25.18
CA LYS A 221 -12.72 -13.85 -24.80
C LYS A 221 -12.56 -15.36 -24.53
N GLY A 222 -13.11 -15.84 -23.41
CA GLY A 222 -13.01 -17.24 -23.00
C GLY A 222 -11.69 -17.63 -22.35
N TYR A 223 -10.88 -16.66 -21.95
CA TYR A 223 -9.66 -16.89 -21.18
C TYR A 223 -10.01 -17.49 -19.82
N ASP A 224 -9.45 -18.65 -19.52
CA ASP A 224 -9.73 -19.44 -18.33
C ASP A 224 -8.43 -19.87 -17.62
N ALA A 225 -8.55 -20.59 -16.51
CA ALA A 225 -7.40 -21.07 -15.74
C ALA A 225 -6.50 -22.01 -16.55
N ALA A 226 -7.04 -22.80 -17.49
CA ALA A 226 -6.25 -23.66 -18.35
C ALA A 226 -5.43 -22.86 -19.37
N ALA A 227 -6.03 -21.79 -19.95
CA ALA A 227 -5.33 -20.85 -20.82
C ALA A 227 -4.22 -20.14 -20.06
N TYR A 228 -4.52 -19.67 -18.84
CA TYR A 228 -3.52 -19.06 -17.96
C TYR A 228 -2.34 -19.99 -17.69
N ALA A 229 -2.60 -21.24 -17.36
CA ALA A 229 -1.54 -22.23 -17.07
C ALA A 229 -0.65 -22.51 -18.29
N ARG A 230 -1.22 -22.62 -19.50
CA ARG A 230 -0.44 -22.76 -20.75
C ARG A 230 0.47 -21.57 -20.98
N ASP A 231 -0.10 -20.37 -20.83
CA ASP A 231 0.62 -19.13 -21.07
C ASP A 231 1.74 -18.92 -20.01
N ILE A 232 1.48 -19.18 -18.73
CA ILE A 232 2.49 -19.16 -17.66
C ILE A 232 3.62 -20.14 -17.94
N THR A 233 3.33 -21.35 -18.41
CA THR A 233 4.36 -22.34 -18.75
C THR A 233 5.26 -21.82 -19.87
N SER A 234 4.67 -21.25 -20.92
CA SER A 234 5.40 -20.64 -22.04
C SER A 234 6.21 -19.43 -21.58
N PHE A 235 5.61 -18.57 -20.77
CA PHE A 235 6.25 -17.38 -20.23
C PHE A 235 7.44 -17.73 -19.33
N ARG A 236 7.29 -18.69 -18.41
CA ARG A 236 8.39 -19.13 -17.54
C ARG A 236 9.55 -19.71 -18.33
N ALA A 237 9.28 -20.55 -19.35
CA ALA A 237 10.31 -21.09 -20.21
C ALA A 237 11.07 -19.99 -20.99
N PHE A 238 10.34 -18.99 -21.48
CA PHE A 238 10.89 -17.82 -22.12
C PHE A 238 11.77 -17.00 -21.13
N LEU A 239 11.23 -16.67 -19.93
CA LEU A 239 11.92 -15.85 -18.93
C LEU A 239 13.23 -16.49 -18.48
N LYS A 240 13.23 -17.79 -18.18
CA LYS A 240 14.45 -18.54 -17.82
C LYS A 240 15.55 -18.49 -18.87
N LYS A 241 15.17 -18.35 -20.16
CA LYS A 241 16.12 -18.28 -21.27
C LYS A 241 16.71 -16.88 -21.46
N VAL A 242 15.91 -15.83 -21.24
CA VAL A 242 16.29 -14.45 -21.62
C VAL A 242 16.65 -13.56 -20.42
N SER A 243 16.13 -13.87 -19.22
CA SER A 243 16.39 -13.13 -18.00
C SER A 243 16.26 -14.05 -16.78
N PRO A 244 17.21 -14.99 -16.60
CA PRO A 244 17.11 -16.09 -15.62
C PRO A 244 17.06 -15.61 -14.16
N ASP A 245 17.60 -14.43 -13.88
CA ASP A 245 17.65 -13.83 -12.54
C ASP A 245 16.38 -13.05 -12.18
N THR A 246 15.49 -12.82 -13.14
CA THR A 246 14.22 -12.13 -12.89
C THR A 246 13.27 -13.04 -12.11
N ILE A 247 12.77 -12.55 -10.98
CA ILE A 247 11.81 -13.26 -10.12
C ILE A 247 10.45 -13.30 -10.83
N LEU A 248 9.88 -14.48 -11.02
CA LEU A 248 8.50 -14.65 -11.49
C LEU A 248 7.55 -14.64 -10.31
N LEU A 249 6.77 -13.58 -10.21
CA LEU A 249 5.72 -13.37 -9.22
C LEU A 249 4.37 -13.91 -9.74
N GLY A 250 3.52 -14.35 -8.84
CA GLY A 250 2.15 -14.74 -9.20
C GLY A 250 1.33 -15.35 -8.06
N PRO A 251 -0.01 -15.42 -8.26
CA PRO A 251 -0.72 -15.04 -9.47
C PRO A 251 -0.95 -13.53 -9.65
N GLY A 252 -0.82 -12.68 -8.62
CA GLY A 252 -1.14 -11.25 -8.68
C GLY A 252 -2.65 -10.97 -8.67
N SER A 253 -3.42 -11.82 -8.02
CA SER A 253 -4.89 -11.70 -7.95
C SER A 253 -5.34 -10.64 -6.95
N VAL A 254 -6.55 -10.09 -7.17
CA VAL A 254 -7.17 -9.05 -6.33
C VAL A 254 -8.60 -9.43 -5.91
N GLY A 255 -9.06 -8.86 -4.80
CA GLY A 255 -10.49 -8.81 -4.44
C GLY A 255 -11.08 -10.12 -3.91
N GLU A 256 -10.27 -11.07 -3.50
CA GLU A 256 -10.70 -12.32 -2.87
C GLU A 256 -10.56 -12.25 -1.34
N GLY A 257 -11.06 -13.26 -0.64
CA GLY A 257 -11.10 -13.28 0.82
C GLY A 257 -12.26 -12.46 1.36
N THR A 258 -11.99 -11.52 2.26
CA THR A 258 -13.03 -10.70 2.91
C THR A 258 -13.69 -9.68 1.98
N GLN A 259 -13.06 -9.37 0.85
CA GLN A 259 -13.53 -8.36 -0.11
C GLN A 259 -14.43 -8.94 -1.20
N SER A 260 -14.95 -10.15 -1.06
CA SER A 260 -15.71 -10.85 -2.11
C SER A 260 -16.31 -9.92 -3.16
N ILE A 261 -15.61 -9.77 -4.29
CA ILE A 261 -16.24 -9.23 -5.50
C ILE A 261 -17.34 -10.23 -5.84
N PRO A 262 -18.57 -9.80 -6.13
CA PRO A 262 -19.67 -10.73 -6.35
C PRO A 262 -19.32 -11.80 -7.39
N SER A 263 -19.45 -13.06 -7.03
CA SER A 263 -19.37 -14.18 -7.96
C SER A 263 -20.43 -13.96 -9.06
N GLY A 264 -20.01 -13.65 -10.26
CA GLY A 264 -20.91 -13.32 -11.37
C GLY A 264 -20.32 -12.37 -12.41
N MET A 265 -19.18 -11.72 -12.09
CA MET A 265 -18.46 -10.87 -13.04
C MET A 265 -17.46 -11.63 -13.92
N GLY A 266 -17.58 -12.97 -14.02
CA GLY A 266 -16.67 -13.78 -14.83
C GLY A 266 -15.23 -13.83 -14.28
N MET A 267 -15.06 -13.67 -12.97
CA MET A 267 -13.75 -13.78 -12.32
C MET A 267 -13.27 -15.22 -12.24
N LEU A 268 -11.97 -15.40 -12.46
CA LEU A 268 -11.26 -16.64 -12.17
C LEU A 268 -10.85 -16.65 -10.69
N SER A 269 -10.98 -17.79 -9.99
CA SER A 269 -10.47 -17.87 -8.63
C SER A 269 -8.96 -18.08 -8.60
N SER A 270 -8.25 -17.50 -7.63
CA SER A 270 -6.84 -17.80 -7.40
C SER A 270 -6.59 -19.30 -7.17
N THR A 271 -7.54 -19.99 -6.55
CA THR A 271 -7.49 -21.44 -6.37
C THR A 271 -7.44 -22.18 -7.71
N ASP A 272 -8.28 -21.79 -8.68
CA ASP A 272 -8.30 -22.44 -10.01
C ASP A 272 -7.01 -22.10 -10.79
N LEU A 273 -6.57 -20.84 -10.76
CA LEU A 273 -5.31 -20.40 -11.38
C LEU A 273 -4.12 -21.19 -10.86
N LEU A 274 -3.98 -21.28 -9.52
CA LEU A 274 -2.87 -21.98 -8.87
C LEU A 274 -2.94 -23.52 -9.05
N THR A 275 -4.15 -24.08 -9.04
CA THR A 275 -4.36 -25.51 -9.31
C THR A 275 -3.93 -25.85 -10.74
N ALA A 276 -4.28 -25.00 -11.70
CA ALA A 276 -3.93 -25.23 -13.10
C ALA A 276 -2.45 -25.02 -13.40
N THR A 277 -1.81 -24.01 -12.77
CA THR A 277 -0.39 -23.70 -13.01
C THR A 277 0.57 -24.59 -12.26
N GLY A 278 0.21 -25.08 -11.08
CA GLY A 278 1.15 -25.71 -10.15
C GLY A 278 2.20 -24.72 -9.60
N PRO A 279 3.31 -25.21 -9.01
CA PRO A 279 4.28 -24.39 -8.28
C PRO A 279 5.30 -23.71 -9.22
N GLN A 280 4.84 -22.94 -10.20
CA GLN A 280 5.70 -22.29 -11.19
C GLN A 280 6.26 -20.93 -10.78
N PHE A 281 5.76 -20.30 -9.71
CA PHE A 281 6.17 -18.97 -9.26
C PHE A 281 7.38 -19.04 -8.30
N ASP A 282 8.23 -18.00 -8.35
CA ASP A 282 9.39 -17.89 -7.46
C ASP A 282 8.98 -17.21 -6.13
N ALA A 283 7.96 -16.34 -6.17
CA ALA A 283 7.27 -15.79 -5.02
C ALA A 283 5.76 -15.71 -5.30
N PHE A 284 4.97 -15.85 -4.24
CA PHE A 284 3.53 -15.59 -4.30
C PHE A 284 3.28 -14.09 -4.33
N SER A 285 2.43 -13.59 -5.26
CA SER A 285 2.00 -12.20 -5.26
C SER A 285 0.49 -12.07 -5.22
N TYR A 286 0.02 -10.97 -4.61
CA TYR A 286 -1.39 -10.61 -4.55
C TYR A 286 -1.54 -9.09 -4.50
N HIS A 287 -2.76 -8.61 -4.84
CA HIS A 287 -3.18 -7.23 -4.70
C HIS A 287 -4.24 -7.12 -3.61
N SER A 288 -4.20 -6.04 -2.86
CA SER A 288 -5.13 -5.82 -1.75
C SER A 288 -5.48 -4.34 -1.59
N TYR A 289 -6.77 -4.09 -1.61
CA TYR A 289 -7.35 -2.80 -1.23
C TYR A 289 -8.29 -3.03 -0.05
N GLY A 290 -8.25 -2.17 0.95
CA GLY A 290 -9.12 -2.28 2.13
C GLY A 290 -10.61 -2.14 1.78
N ALA A 291 -10.91 -1.42 0.69
CA ALA A 291 -12.26 -1.12 0.22
C ALA A 291 -12.29 -0.95 -1.30
N VAL A 292 -13.50 -0.79 -1.83
CA VAL A 292 -13.75 -0.18 -3.13
C VAL A 292 -14.25 1.25 -2.90
N SER A 293 -13.64 2.22 -3.59
CA SER A 293 -14.02 3.63 -3.47
C SER A 293 -15.50 3.84 -3.74
N SER A 294 -16.10 4.82 -3.07
CA SER A 294 -17.53 5.16 -3.17
C SER A 294 -17.99 5.38 -4.62
N ARG A 295 -17.11 5.87 -5.52
CA ARG A 295 -17.42 6.01 -6.96
C ARG A 295 -17.66 4.69 -7.68
N CYS A 296 -17.15 3.59 -7.15
CA CYS A 296 -17.30 2.24 -7.67
C CYS A 296 -18.17 1.34 -6.77
N ALA A 297 -18.95 1.90 -5.85
CA ALA A 297 -19.75 1.14 -4.89
C ALA A 297 -20.70 0.11 -5.53
N ALA A 298 -21.13 0.33 -6.78
CA ALA A 298 -21.91 -0.63 -7.54
C ALA A 298 -21.17 -1.95 -7.82
N MET A 299 -19.82 -1.92 -7.83
CA MET A 299 -18.98 -3.11 -8.04
C MET A 299 -18.82 -3.96 -6.77
N SER A 300 -18.93 -3.35 -5.60
CA SER A 300 -18.82 -4.05 -4.31
C SER A 300 -19.61 -3.30 -3.23
N PRO A 301 -20.92 -3.50 -3.12
CA PRO A 301 -21.77 -2.78 -2.16
C PRO A 301 -21.36 -2.94 -0.68
N ARG A 302 -20.63 -4.00 -0.36
CA ARG A 302 -20.13 -4.29 1.00
C ARG A 302 -18.67 -3.84 1.22
N GLY A 303 -18.01 -3.36 0.18
CA GLY A 303 -16.57 -3.08 0.19
C GLY A 303 -16.18 -1.65 0.57
N GLY A 304 -17.13 -0.74 0.73
CA GLY A 304 -16.87 0.66 1.05
C GLY A 304 -16.40 0.88 2.49
N THR A 305 -15.82 2.04 2.74
CA THR A 305 -15.52 2.56 4.08
C THR A 305 -15.68 4.07 4.10
N THR A 306 -15.92 4.64 5.28
CA THR A 306 -16.08 6.08 5.47
C THR A 306 -14.91 6.65 6.26
N ALA A 307 -14.71 7.97 6.21
CA ALA A 307 -13.73 8.66 7.03
C ALA A 307 -13.96 8.41 8.54
N ASP A 308 -15.22 8.31 8.98
CA ASP A 308 -15.55 8.01 10.38
C ASP A 308 -15.06 6.61 10.80
N ALA A 309 -15.15 5.63 9.92
CA ALA A 309 -14.72 4.25 10.18
C ALA A 309 -13.22 4.02 9.99
N ALA A 310 -12.47 4.99 9.45
CA ALA A 310 -11.08 4.82 9.03
C ALA A 310 -10.08 4.49 10.16
N LEU A 311 -10.42 4.75 11.41
CA LEU A 311 -9.61 4.39 12.58
C LEU A 311 -10.19 3.20 13.36
N SER A 312 -11.26 2.56 12.88
CA SER A 312 -11.85 1.39 13.55
C SER A 312 -10.94 0.17 13.43
N GLU A 313 -10.96 -0.69 14.45
CA GLU A 313 -10.27 -1.98 14.43
C GLU A 313 -10.71 -2.86 13.25
N GLU A 314 -12.00 -2.83 12.89
CA GLU A 314 -12.51 -3.54 11.73
C GLU A 314 -11.78 -3.11 10.45
N TRP A 315 -11.60 -1.81 10.25
CA TRP A 315 -10.90 -1.26 9.09
C TRP A 315 -9.41 -1.59 9.11
N LEU A 316 -8.74 -1.33 10.22
CA LEU A 316 -7.29 -1.51 10.37
C LEU A 316 -6.88 -2.99 10.30
N ALA A 317 -7.75 -3.92 10.69
CA ALA A 317 -7.50 -5.36 10.61
C ALA A 317 -7.64 -5.94 9.18
N ARG A 318 -8.29 -5.25 8.24
CA ARG A 318 -8.61 -5.80 6.90
C ARG A 318 -7.38 -6.29 6.14
N SER A 319 -6.27 -5.56 6.19
CA SER A 319 -5.04 -5.98 5.50
C SER A 319 -4.53 -7.34 6.00
N GLY A 320 -4.61 -7.60 7.30
CA GLY A 320 -4.24 -8.88 7.89
C GLY A 320 -5.21 -10.00 7.51
N GLN A 321 -6.51 -9.73 7.49
CA GLN A 321 -7.53 -10.71 7.10
C GLN A 321 -7.39 -11.13 5.63
N ILE A 322 -7.02 -10.19 4.76
CA ILE A 322 -6.76 -10.49 3.34
C ILE A 322 -5.47 -11.30 3.22
N GLU A 323 -4.44 -10.96 3.99
CA GLU A 323 -3.19 -11.72 4.01
C GLU A 323 -3.40 -13.13 4.54
N ASP A 324 -4.25 -13.36 5.56
CA ASP A 324 -4.61 -14.68 6.04
C ASP A 324 -5.17 -15.57 4.92
N TYR A 325 -5.98 -15.00 4.02
CA TYR A 325 -6.51 -15.72 2.86
C TYR A 325 -5.42 -16.06 1.84
N TYR A 326 -4.66 -15.06 1.38
CA TYR A 326 -3.63 -15.26 0.35
C TYR A 326 -2.41 -16.00 0.89
N GLY A 327 -2.05 -15.80 2.16
CA GLY A 327 -1.02 -16.57 2.85
C GLY A 327 -1.38 -18.05 2.95
N GLY A 328 -2.66 -18.37 3.20
CA GLY A 328 -3.16 -19.74 3.18
C GLY A 328 -3.08 -20.37 1.78
N LEU A 329 -3.31 -19.61 0.71
CA LEU A 329 -3.10 -20.08 -0.66
C LEU A 329 -1.61 -20.28 -0.97
N ARG A 330 -0.73 -19.36 -0.55
CA ARG A 330 0.72 -19.50 -0.66
C ARG A 330 1.18 -20.79 0.01
N ASP A 331 0.76 -21.04 1.24
CA ASP A 331 1.18 -22.23 2.00
C ASP A 331 0.72 -23.54 1.34
N ARG A 332 -0.46 -23.53 0.74
CA ARG A 332 -1.03 -24.68 0.05
C ARG A 332 -0.36 -24.97 -1.30
N TYR A 333 -0.11 -23.94 -2.12
CA TYR A 333 0.31 -24.12 -3.51
C TYR A 333 1.79 -23.80 -3.77
N LEU A 334 2.40 -22.94 -2.94
CA LEU A 334 3.77 -22.44 -3.08
C LEU A 334 4.50 -22.47 -1.73
N SER A 335 4.36 -23.57 -0.98
CA SER A 335 4.91 -23.70 0.36
C SER A 335 6.38 -23.29 0.44
N GLY A 336 6.70 -22.44 1.44
CA GLY A 336 8.04 -21.91 1.68
C GLY A 336 8.49 -20.80 0.73
N LYS A 337 7.67 -20.41 -0.27
CA LYS A 337 7.98 -19.25 -1.12
C LYS A 337 7.65 -17.93 -0.43
N PRO A 338 8.43 -16.86 -0.71
CA PRO A 338 8.10 -15.52 -0.23
C PRO A 338 6.70 -15.07 -0.67
N ILE A 339 6.08 -14.19 0.10
CA ILE A 339 4.81 -13.55 -0.26
C ILE A 339 5.01 -12.03 -0.40
N TRP A 340 4.51 -11.45 -1.50
CA TRP A 340 4.62 -10.06 -1.86
C TRP A 340 3.22 -9.46 -2.07
N LEU A 341 2.97 -8.30 -1.50
CA LEU A 341 1.82 -7.46 -1.81
C LEU A 341 2.23 -6.46 -2.88
N THR A 342 1.95 -6.79 -4.13
CA THR A 342 2.48 -6.06 -5.29
C THR A 342 1.66 -4.86 -5.73
N GLU A 343 0.44 -4.72 -5.18
CA GLU A 343 -0.37 -3.52 -5.39
C GLU A 343 -1.33 -3.30 -4.21
N THR A 344 -1.32 -2.11 -3.63
CA THR A 344 -2.19 -1.76 -2.51
C THR A 344 -2.38 -0.26 -2.34
N ALA A 345 -3.56 0.15 -1.93
CA ALA A 345 -3.85 1.52 -1.49
C ALA A 345 -5.04 1.54 -0.52
N GLN A 346 -5.56 2.73 -0.21
CA GLN A 346 -6.73 2.90 0.66
C GLN A 346 -7.96 2.18 0.10
N ALA A 347 -8.32 2.44 -1.15
CA ALA A 347 -9.43 1.80 -1.83
C ALA A 347 -9.14 1.63 -3.32
N ALA A 348 -9.64 0.57 -3.92
CA ALA A 348 -9.63 0.39 -5.38
C ALA A 348 -10.41 1.52 -6.07
N CYS A 349 -10.24 1.70 -7.38
CA CYS A 349 -10.84 2.80 -8.15
C CYS A 349 -10.33 4.19 -7.75
N GLY A 350 -9.04 4.35 -7.47
CA GLY A 350 -8.42 5.66 -7.28
C GLY A 350 -8.51 6.25 -5.87
N GLY A 351 -8.97 5.48 -4.89
CA GLY A 351 -9.12 5.92 -3.50
C GLY A 351 -10.40 6.73 -3.25
N ASP A 352 -10.74 6.94 -1.99
CA ASP A 352 -11.76 7.89 -1.53
C ASP A 352 -11.12 9.27 -1.27
N PRO A 353 -11.92 10.36 -1.10
CA PRO A 353 -11.37 11.70 -0.87
C PRO A 353 -10.39 11.80 0.29
N TRP A 354 -10.62 11.03 1.35
CA TRP A 354 -9.77 11.02 2.54
C TRP A 354 -8.47 10.19 2.39
N ALA A 355 -8.29 9.47 1.27
CA ALA A 355 -7.05 8.74 0.98
C ALA A 355 -5.82 9.64 0.86
N SER A 356 -6.01 10.93 0.52
CA SER A 356 -4.93 11.92 0.40
C SER A 356 -4.69 12.73 1.66
N THR A 357 -5.24 12.31 2.82
CA THR A 357 -5.23 13.05 4.08
C THR A 357 -4.47 12.29 5.18
N PHE A 358 -4.24 12.95 6.31
CA PHE A 358 -3.56 12.33 7.47
C PHE A 358 -4.33 11.10 7.99
N LEU A 359 -5.63 11.05 7.80
CA LEU A 359 -6.47 9.95 8.23
C LEU A 359 -6.03 8.60 7.63
N ASP A 360 -5.58 8.57 6.36
CA ASP A 360 -5.10 7.33 5.73
C ASP A 360 -3.71 6.90 6.21
N SER A 361 -2.94 7.80 6.83
CA SER A 361 -1.59 7.44 7.32
C SER A 361 -1.63 6.40 8.42
N PHE A 362 -2.74 6.30 9.17
CA PHE A 362 -2.97 5.26 10.17
C PHE A 362 -3.04 3.89 9.51
N ARG A 363 -3.90 3.72 8.50
CA ARG A 363 -3.98 2.47 7.73
C ARG A 363 -2.65 2.15 7.06
N TYR A 364 -2.01 3.14 6.43
CA TYR A 364 -0.77 2.96 5.69
C TYR A 364 0.33 2.36 6.58
N LEU A 365 0.59 2.96 7.74
CA LEU A 365 1.62 2.49 8.67
C LEU A 365 1.21 1.22 9.42
N ASN A 366 -0.07 1.10 9.80
CA ASN A 366 -0.59 -0.12 10.39
C ASN A 366 -0.43 -1.32 9.45
N GLN A 367 -0.72 -1.16 8.17
CA GLN A 367 -0.55 -2.20 7.16
C GLN A 367 0.92 -2.60 7.01
N LEU A 368 1.85 -1.64 6.94
CA LEU A 368 3.29 -1.93 6.89
C LEU A 368 3.72 -2.76 8.12
N GLY A 369 3.38 -2.32 9.32
CA GLY A 369 3.74 -3.02 10.56
C GLY A 369 3.12 -4.41 10.67
N LEU A 370 1.83 -4.52 10.40
CA LEU A 370 1.08 -5.77 10.47
C LEU A 370 1.61 -6.82 9.49
N LEU A 371 1.81 -6.43 8.22
CA LEU A 371 2.25 -7.35 7.18
C LEU A 371 3.73 -7.73 7.33
N ALA A 372 4.59 -6.84 7.83
CA ALA A 372 5.96 -7.19 8.20
C ALA A 372 6.01 -8.30 9.27
N ARG A 373 5.19 -8.19 10.32
CA ARG A 373 5.07 -9.22 11.37
C ARG A 373 4.54 -10.56 10.83
N ARG A 374 3.74 -10.54 9.76
CA ARG A 374 3.18 -11.74 9.10
C ARG A 374 4.12 -12.33 8.04
N GLY A 375 5.30 -11.74 7.83
CA GLY A 375 6.33 -12.26 6.93
C GLY A 375 6.14 -11.90 5.46
N VAL A 376 5.26 -10.95 5.14
CA VAL A 376 5.21 -10.33 3.79
C VAL A 376 6.56 -9.67 3.53
N GLN A 377 7.17 -9.97 2.39
CA GLN A 377 8.53 -9.54 2.08
C GLN A 377 8.58 -8.17 1.41
N VAL A 378 7.59 -7.83 0.61
CA VAL A 378 7.52 -6.55 -0.13
C VAL A 378 6.08 -6.07 -0.17
N GLN A 379 5.88 -4.75 -0.04
CA GLN A 379 4.61 -4.07 -0.17
C GLN A 379 4.76 -2.86 -1.09
N MET A 380 3.99 -2.82 -2.20
CA MET A 380 4.05 -1.77 -3.21
C MET A 380 2.79 -0.90 -3.16
N HIS A 381 2.96 0.35 -2.72
CA HIS A 381 1.85 1.31 -2.66
C HIS A 381 1.46 1.83 -4.04
N ASN A 382 0.20 1.78 -4.36
CA ASN A 382 -0.38 2.31 -5.59
C ASN A 382 -1.04 3.69 -5.30
N THR A 383 -0.50 4.81 -5.78
CA THR A 383 0.64 5.03 -6.67
C THR A 383 1.66 6.00 -6.06
N LEU A 384 2.79 6.25 -6.77
CA LEU A 384 3.70 7.33 -6.36
C LEU A 384 3.02 8.71 -6.50
N ALA A 385 2.36 8.99 -7.64
CA ALA A 385 1.84 10.33 -7.94
C ALA A 385 0.59 10.34 -8.84
N ALA A 386 -0.44 9.55 -8.50
CA ALA A 386 -1.69 9.57 -9.27
C ALA A 386 -2.93 9.41 -8.39
N SER A 387 -4.03 10.07 -8.80
CA SER A 387 -5.35 10.00 -8.18
C SER A 387 -5.33 10.39 -6.69
N ASP A 388 -6.37 10.04 -5.91
CA ASP A 388 -6.47 10.45 -4.50
C ASP A 388 -5.54 9.65 -3.59
N TYR A 389 -5.19 8.41 -3.93
CA TYR A 389 -4.33 7.56 -3.13
C TYR A 389 -2.81 7.74 -3.34
N GLY A 390 -2.38 8.61 -4.29
CA GLY A 390 -0.95 8.83 -4.53
C GLY A 390 -0.20 9.36 -3.30
N LEU A 391 1.06 8.96 -3.14
CA LEU A 391 1.94 9.50 -2.09
C LEU A 391 2.22 10.99 -2.31
N LEU A 392 2.27 11.41 -3.57
CA LEU A 392 2.48 12.79 -4.00
C LEU A 392 1.23 13.29 -4.74
N ASP A 393 1.05 14.60 -4.76
CA ASP A 393 0.04 15.23 -5.61
C ASP A 393 0.37 15.02 -7.10
N GLU A 394 -0.62 14.69 -7.89
CA GLU A 394 -0.41 14.31 -9.30
C GLU A 394 0.08 15.45 -10.22
N LYS A 395 -0.09 16.72 -9.80
CA LYS A 395 0.26 17.90 -10.62
C LYS A 395 1.48 18.63 -10.09
N THR A 396 1.54 18.79 -8.78
CA THR A 396 2.58 19.58 -8.11
C THR A 396 3.70 18.73 -7.57
N TYR A 397 3.50 17.42 -7.42
CA TYR A 397 4.36 16.49 -6.68
C TYR A 397 4.58 16.90 -5.22
N GLU A 398 3.67 17.70 -4.64
CA GLU A 398 3.73 18.00 -3.21
C GLU A 398 3.52 16.72 -2.39
N PRO A 399 4.34 16.48 -1.35
CA PRO A 399 4.17 15.34 -0.45
C PRO A 399 2.82 15.36 0.26
N ARG A 400 2.10 14.25 0.20
CA ARG A 400 0.88 14.03 0.99
C ARG A 400 1.23 13.37 2.32
N PRO A 401 0.31 13.30 3.29
CA PRO A 401 0.57 12.69 4.60
C PRO A 401 1.20 11.31 4.55
N ASN A 402 0.75 10.43 3.64
CA ASN A 402 1.32 9.11 3.47
C ASN A 402 2.77 9.11 2.98
N TYR A 403 3.20 10.13 2.24
CA TYR A 403 4.61 10.28 1.88
C TYR A 403 5.48 10.51 3.12
N TRP A 404 5.06 11.41 4.02
CA TRP A 404 5.78 11.67 5.26
C TRP A 404 5.81 10.47 6.19
N ALA A 405 4.70 9.73 6.26
CA ALA A 405 4.62 8.45 6.98
C ALA A 405 5.60 7.42 6.38
N ALA A 406 5.65 7.32 5.05
CA ALA A 406 6.57 6.46 4.32
C ALA A 406 8.04 6.83 4.57
N LEU A 407 8.36 8.12 4.59
CA LEU A 407 9.71 8.62 4.85
C LEU A 407 10.17 8.28 6.27
N LEU A 408 9.31 8.41 7.29
CA LEU A 408 9.63 8.00 8.66
C LEU A 408 9.80 6.49 8.79
N TRP A 409 8.93 5.71 8.14
CA TRP A 409 9.10 4.26 8.08
C TRP A 409 10.48 3.91 7.50
N ARG A 410 10.82 4.46 6.34
CA ARG A 410 12.10 4.21 5.68
C ARG A 410 13.31 4.59 6.55
N ARG A 411 13.18 5.66 7.31
CA ARG A 411 14.26 6.16 8.16
C ARG A 411 14.50 5.28 9.39
N PHE A 412 13.44 4.73 9.98
CA PHE A 412 13.55 4.08 11.28
C PHE A 412 13.39 2.57 11.25
N MET A 413 12.50 2.03 10.41
CA MET A 413 12.14 0.61 10.44
C MET A 413 13.10 -0.20 9.55
N GLY A 414 14.09 -0.84 10.17
CA GLY A 414 15.05 -1.70 9.48
C GLY A 414 14.45 -3.07 9.10
N ARG A 415 15.27 -3.93 8.52
CA ARG A 415 14.81 -5.21 7.96
C ARG A 415 14.41 -6.26 9.00
N THR A 416 15.06 -6.27 10.16
CA THR A 416 14.76 -7.25 11.22
C THR A 416 13.51 -6.83 11.98
N VAL A 417 12.50 -7.68 11.93
CA VAL A 417 11.20 -7.50 12.61
C VAL A 417 11.27 -8.08 14.00
N LEU A 418 10.82 -7.31 14.98
CA LEU A 418 10.78 -7.67 16.39
C LEU A 418 9.34 -7.73 16.89
N ASP A 419 9.11 -8.48 17.96
CA ASP A 419 7.81 -8.51 18.65
C ASP A 419 7.85 -7.63 19.91
N PRO A 420 7.17 -6.48 19.94
CA PRO A 420 7.05 -5.65 21.13
C PRO A 420 6.00 -6.18 22.14
N GLY A 421 5.34 -7.30 21.85
CA GLY A 421 4.16 -7.77 22.55
C GLY A 421 2.87 -7.12 22.05
N SER A 422 1.77 -7.45 22.72
CA SER A 422 0.44 -6.89 22.45
C SER A 422 0.14 -5.77 23.45
N SER A 423 -0.51 -4.72 22.96
CA SER A 423 -1.14 -3.74 23.85
C SER A 423 -2.40 -4.33 24.49
N SER A 424 -2.64 -4.03 25.76
CA SER A 424 -3.92 -4.31 26.43
C SER A 424 -4.95 -3.18 26.20
N ALA A 425 -4.50 -2.02 25.71
CA ALA A 425 -5.38 -0.91 25.36
C ALA A 425 -5.97 -1.14 23.97
N PRO A 426 -7.29 -0.99 23.80
CA PRO A 426 -7.90 -0.97 22.48
C PRO A 426 -7.34 0.22 21.68
N ASP A 427 -7.44 0.18 20.38
CA ASP A 427 -7.00 1.23 19.45
C ASP A 427 -5.49 1.59 19.55
N LEU A 428 -4.67 0.74 20.19
CA LEU A 428 -3.22 0.96 20.31
C LEU A 428 -2.44 -0.14 19.61
N HIS A 429 -1.81 0.19 18.49
CA HIS A 429 -1.02 -0.75 17.69
C HIS A 429 0.47 -0.52 17.89
N LEU A 430 1.21 -1.62 18.08
CA LEU A 430 2.65 -1.62 18.36
C LEU A 430 3.40 -2.45 17.32
N TYR A 431 4.41 -1.86 16.71
CA TYR A 431 5.29 -2.53 15.75
C TYR A 431 6.74 -2.18 16.04
N ALA A 432 7.62 -3.18 16.09
CA ALA A 432 9.02 -2.97 16.39
C ALA A 432 9.92 -3.58 15.32
N HIS A 433 10.95 -2.85 14.95
CA HIS A 433 12.04 -3.31 14.09
C HIS A 433 13.38 -2.94 14.70
N CYS A 434 14.45 -3.58 14.25
CA CYS A 434 15.77 -3.00 14.47
C CYS A 434 15.84 -1.64 13.75
N LEU A 435 16.55 -0.68 14.30
CA LEU A 435 16.81 0.58 13.61
C LEU A 435 17.48 0.33 12.26
N ALA A 436 17.14 1.12 11.26
CA ALA A 436 17.65 0.99 9.90
C ALA A 436 19.19 1.12 9.82
N ASP A 437 19.84 1.79 10.76
CA ASP A 437 21.30 1.99 10.80
C ASP A 437 22.10 0.80 11.38
N GLY A 438 21.42 -0.27 11.82
CA GLY A 438 22.03 -1.54 12.19
C GLY A 438 22.94 -1.52 13.43
N LYS A 439 22.85 -0.52 14.33
CA LYS A 439 23.76 -0.37 15.50
C LYS A 439 23.26 -0.97 16.81
N GLY A 440 22.40 -2.00 16.77
CA GLY A 440 21.81 -2.62 17.95
C GLY A 440 20.64 -1.82 18.54
N GLY A 441 20.22 -0.77 17.88
CA GLY A 441 19.07 0.05 18.24
C GLY A 441 17.75 -0.60 17.82
N VAL A 442 16.66 -0.15 18.43
CA VAL A 442 15.29 -0.58 18.14
C VAL A 442 14.47 0.64 17.74
N SER A 443 13.63 0.49 16.72
CA SER A 443 12.55 1.40 16.40
C SER A 443 11.24 0.81 16.87
N LEU A 444 10.42 1.60 17.57
CA LEU A 444 9.06 1.24 17.96
C LEU A 444 8.10 2.23 17.32
N LEU A 445 7.24 1.72 16.45
CA LEU A 445 6.09 2.45 15.91
C LEU A 445 4.89 2.20 16.80
N VAL A 446 4.27 3.28 17.26
CA VAL A 446 3.06 3.27 18.10
C VAL A 446 1.99 4.09 17.41
N ILE A 447 0.86 3.47 17.13
CA ILE A 447 -0.32 4.11 16.53
C ILE A 447 -1.41 4.16 17.59
N ASN A 448 -1.79 5.36 18.02
CA ASN A 448 -2.99 5.57 18.82
C ASN A 448 -4.14 5.93 17.88
N ALA A 449 -4.98 4.95 17.57
CA ALA A 449 -6.12 5.12 16.68
C ALA A 449 -7.37 5.66 17.38
N SER A 450 -7.36 5.79 18.71
CA SER A 450 -8.47 6.42 19.45
C SER A 450 -8.58 7.89 19.08
N ARG A 451 -9.77 8.36 18.70
CA ARG A 451 -10.01 9.75 18.31
C ARG A 451 -10.02 10.74 19.48
N ASP A 452 -10.28 10.27 20.70
CA ASP A 452 -10.56 11.09 21.88
C ASP A 452 -9.76 10.69 23.13
N GLN A 453 -9.12 9.51 23.15
CA GLN A 453 -8.38 9.02 24.31
C GLN A 453 -6.88 9.11 24.11
N ALA A 454 -6.21 9.81 25.01
CA ALA A 454 -4.75 9.69 25.12
C ALA A 454 -4.40 8.32 25.70
N GLN A 455 -3.35 7.71 25.17
CA GLN A 455 -2.82 6.42 25.64
C GLN A 455 -1.44 6.63 26.26
N THR A 456 -1.04 5.76 27.15
CA THR A 456 0.30 5.80 27.76
C THR A 456 0.95 4.42 27.66
N ILE A 457 2.19 4.41 27.19
CA ILE A 457 3.05 3.23 27.20
C ILE A 457 4.24 3.48 28.13
N GLU A 458 4.75 2.44 28.77
CA GLU A 458 5.93 2.51 29.62
C GLU A 458 7.13 1.97 28.85
N VAL A 459 8.19 2.77 28.64
CA VAL A 459 9.38 2.39 27.87
C VAL A 459 10.62 2.48 28.73
N ALA A 460 11.30 1.34 28.94
CA ALA A 460 12.41 1.22 29.88
C ALA A 460 13.76 1.76 29.34
N ALA A 461 13.78 2.45 28.21
CA ALA A 461 15.00 2.98 27.59
C ALA A 461 14.79 4.41 27.07
N PRO A 462 15.86 5.23 27.02
CA PRO A 462 15.78 6.56 26.42
C PRO A 462 15.56 6.45 24.91
N SER A 463 14.80 7.39 24.35
CA SER A 463 14.48 7.42 22.92
C SER A 463 14.45 8.83 22.35
N ALA A 464 14.61 8.94 21.04
CA ALA A 464 14.20 10.11 20.28
C ALA A 464 12.78 9.86 19.74
N ARG A 465 11.85 10.76 20.02
CA ARG A 465 10.42 10.67 19.69
C ARG A 465 10.11 11.49 18.46
N TYR A 466 9.35 10.90 17.54
CA TYR A 466 8.89 11.49 16.29
C TYR A 466 7.39 11.24 16.18
N THR A 467 6.57 12.26 16.47
CA THR A 467 5.10 12.13 16.46
C THR A 467 4.53 12.90 15.27
N LEU A 468 3.85 12.16 14.39
CA LEU A 468 3.00 12.74 13.35
C LEU A 468 1.62 13.06 13.93
N SER A 469 1.14 14.24 13.63
CA SER A 469 -0.19 14.75 13.97
C SER A 469 -0.70 15.69 12.89
N ALA A 470 -1.99 16.02 12.94
CA ALA A 470 -2.61 17.06 12.12
C ALA A 470 -3.65 17.81 12.95
N LYS A 471 -4.00 19.04 12.56
CA LYS A 471 -5.06 19.82 13.24
C LYS A 471 -6.43 19.16 13.08
N ASN A 472 -6.71 18.66 11.87
CA ASN A 472 -7.87 17.81 11.59
C ASN A 472 -7.37 16.54 10.90
N LEU A 473 -8.03 15.41 11.14
CA LEU A 473 -7.62 14.13 10.56
C LEU A 473 -7.70 14.10 9.02
N GLU A 474 -8.61 14.87 8.44
CA GLU A 474 -8.77 15.00 6.99
C GLU A 474 -7.92 16.14 6.38
N ASP A 475 -6.95 16.68 7.10
CA ASP A 475 -6.00 17.63 6.55
C ASP A 475 -4.99 16.93 5.62
N LYS A 476 -4.56 17.62 4.59
CA LYS A 476 -3.51 17.19 3.66
C LYS A 476 -2.10 17.60 4.11
N SER A 477 -1.99 18.41 5.13
CA SER A 477 -0.75 18.75 5.82
C SER A 477 -0.62 17.95 7.11
N VAL A 478 0.62 17.70 7.52
CA VAL A 478 0.95 17.01 8.77
C VAL A 478 2.06 17.73 9.51
N GLU A 479 2.07 17.56 10.82
CA GLU A 479 3.11 18.09 11.71
C GLU A 479 3.97 16.94 12.25
N LEU A 480 5.26 17.19 12.37
CA LEU A 480 6.18 16.33 13.13
C LEU A 480 6.57 17.06 14.42
N ASN A 481 6.20 16.50 15.56
CA ASN A 481 6.41 17.12 16.88
C ASN A 481 5.89 18.58 16.95
N GLY A 482 4.74 18.87 16.31
CA GLY A 482 4.12 20.19 16.28
C GLY A 482 4.71 21.18 15.26
N VAL A 483 5.60 20.70 14.37
CA VAL A 483 6.15 21.50 13.26
C VAL A 483 5.65 20.95 11.94
N GLU A 484 5.02 21.78 11.11
CA GLU A 484 4.49 21.38 9.81
C GLU A 484 5.61 20.88 8.89
N LEU A 485 5.39 19.74 8.24
CA LEU A 485 6.30 19.15 7.29
C LEU A 485 6.05 19.71 5.89
N VAL A 486 6.97 20.55 5.43
CA VAL A 486 6.94 21.17 4.09
C VAL A 486 8.31 21.07 3.44
N LEU A 487 8.35 21.03 2.12
CA LEU A 487 9.61 21.15 1.38
C LEU A 487 10.17 22.55 1.52
N SER A 488 11.47 22.65 1.73
CA SER A 488 12.18 23.94 1.73
C SER A 488 12.56 24.35 0.30
N GLU A 489 13.20 25.51 0.16
CA GLU A 489 13.68 26.01 -1.12
C GLU A 489 14.52 24.96 -1.87
N GLY A 490 14.28 24.84 -3.18
CA GLY A 490 14.92 23.84 -4.03
C GLY A 490 14.43 22.41 -3.80
N ASP A 491 13.20 22.23 -3.31
CA ASP A 491 12.57 20.92 -3.07
C ASP A 491 13.34 20.04 -2.07
N MET A 492 13.97 20.67 -1.08
CA MET A 492 14.72 19.94 -0.06
C MET A 492 13.78 19.44 1.04
N LEU A 493 13.99 18.19 1.46
CA LEU A 493 13.30 17.63 2.60
C LEU A 493 13.70 18.37 3.89
N PRO A 494 12.75 18.64 4.80
CA PRO A 494 13.07 19.23 6.09
C PRO A 494 13.92 18.26 6.94
N GLU A 495 14.70 18.82 7.86
CA GLU A 495 15.34 18.00 8.87
C GLU A 495 14.30 17.39 9.82
N LEU A 496 14.27 16.06 9.90
CA LEU A 496 13.37 15.34 10.81
C LEU A 496 14.00 15.31 12.20
N LYS A 497 13.56 16.20 13.08
CA LYS A 497 14.09 16.32 14.45
C LYS A 497 13.25 15.54 15.45
N GLY A 498 13.90 14.63 16.18
CA GLY A 498 13.29 13.94 17.31
C GLY A 498 13.33 14.77 18.58
N THR A 499 12.37 14.52 19.47
CA THR A 499 12.38 15.05 20.83
C THR A 499 12.93 13.99 21.78
N GLU A 500 13.96 14.31 22.56
CA GLU A 500 14.51 13.39 23.55
C GLU A 500 13.47 13.00 24.60
N THR A 501 13.34 11.70 24.85
CA THR A 501 12.43 11.13 25.83
C THR A 501 13.23 10.24 26.80
N ARG A 502 13.07 10.50 28.09
CA ARG A 502 13.68 9.68 29.15
C ARG A 502 12.97 8.34 29.29
N PRO A 503 13.61 7.30 29.89
CA PRO A 503 12.90 6.10 30.30
C PRO A 503 11.72 6.45 31.19
N GLY A 504 10.59 5.76 31.01
CA GLY A 504 9.38 5.99 31.76
C GLY A 504 8.13 6.08 30.86
N PRO A 505 7.06 6.73 31.35
CA PRO A 505 5.81 6.84 30.63
C PRO A 505 5.92 7.78 29.40
N VAL A 506 5.40 7.29 28.28
CA VAL A 506 5.25 8.06 27.04
C VAL A 506 3.78 8.21 26.73
N THR A 507 3.28 9.43 26.87
CA THR A 507 1.89 9.76 26.54
C THR A 507 1.77 10.01 25.05
N LEU A 508 0.78 9.36 24.42
CA LEU A 508 0.41 9.40 23.02
C LEU A 508 -0.90 10.16 22.91
N ALA A 509 -0.90 11.27 22.21
CA ALA A 509 -2.14 12.04 22.00
C ALA A 509 -3.19 11.21 21.25
N PRO A 510 -4.48 11.54 21.36
CA PRO A 510 -5.52 10.96 20.52
C PRO A 510 -5.15 11.10 19.04
N ALA A 511 -5.51 10.11 18.26
CA ALA A 511 -5.29 10.06 16.81
C ALA A 511 -3.89 10.54 16.41
N SER A 512 -2.85 9.88 16.94
CA SER A 512 -1.45 10.20 16.68
C SER A 512 -0.62 8.97 16.31
N ILE A 513 0.44 9.18 15.56
CA ILE A 513 1.38 8.17 15.12
C ILE A 513 2.77 8.54 15.62
N THR A 514 3.39 7.68 16.41
CA THR A 514 4.67 7.98 17.06
C THR A 514 5.71 6.91 16.72
N PHE A 515 6.88 7.34 16.22
CA PHE A 515 8.08 6.52 16.17
C PHE A 515 8.98 6.86 17.35
N LEU A 516 9.49 5.85 18.03
CA LEU A 516 10.51 5.97 19.07
C LEU A 516 11.79 5.30 18.55
N ALA A 517 12.84 6.09 18.34
CA ALA A 517 14.16 5.59 17.98
C ALA A 517 14.97 5.35 19.25
N LEU A 518 15.22 4.10 19.61
CA LEU A 518 15.91 3.66 20.80
C LEU A 518 17.33 3.19 20.41
N GLU A 519 18.21 4.14 20.09
CA GLU A 519 19.58 3.86 19.59
C GLU A 519 20.39 2.98 20.55
N LYS A 520 20.17 3.15 21.84
CA LYS A 520 20.90 2.43 22.92
C LYS A 520 20.11 1.26 23.49
N ALA A 521 19.15 0.72 22.75
CA ALA A 521 18.33 -0.41 23.24
C ALA A 521 19.17 -1.65 23.54
N GLY A 522 20.24 -1.89 22.79
CA GLY A 522 21.16 -3.02 23.03
C GLY A 522 20.53 -4.38 22.69
N ASN A 523 19.53 -4.42 21.81
CA ASN A 523 18.87 -5.67 21.43
C ASN A 523 19.85 -6.59 20.65
N PRO A 524 20.07 -7.83 21.12
CA PRO A 524 20.98 -8.77 20.47
C PRO A 524 20.61 -9.09 19.01
N ALA A 525 19.33 -9.13 18.68
CA ALA A 525 18.84 -9.39 17.32
C ALA A 525 19.21 -8.29 16.33
N CYS A 526 19.57 -7.09 16.80
CA CYS A 526 19.88 -5.91 15.99
C CYS A 526 21.38 -5.63 15.83
N ARG A 527 22.26 -6.48 16.36
CA ARG A 527 23.72 -6.25 16.32
C ARG A 527 24.34 -6.48 14.94
N ASN A 528 23.75 -7.34 14.15
CA ASN A 528 24.25 -7.81 12.84
C ASN A 528 23.26 -7.50 11.71
N ASN A 529 22.63 -6.36 11.75
CA ASN A 529 21.62 -5.96 10.76
C ASN A 529 22.25 -5.22 9.60
#